data_d4c44f57c24340bb476022afd0037c93
#
_entry.id   d4c44f57c24340bb476022afd0037c93
#
_cell.length_a   1.000
_cell.length_b   1.000
_cell.length_c   1.000
_cell.angle_alpha   90.00
_cell.angle_beta   90.00
_cell.angle_gamma   90.00
#
_symmetry.space_group_name_H-M   'P 1'
#
loop_
_entity.id
_entity.type
_entity.pdbx_description
1 polymer ?
#
loop_
_entity_poly.entity_id
_entity_poly.type
_entity_poly.pdbx_seq_one_letter_code
_entity_poly.pdbx_strand_id
1 'polypeptide(L)'
;MSANIDDVEIKRLVTHTDERGFFREVIRVADDIFPEGFGQWSHSRMYHGVAKAWHVHQRQTDWWYVGAGAMKVALYDTRPDSPTYGQIQELFMGEDHEPIVLKIPPGVAHGCKVLSAEAHLFYITSHTYDPDDEGRIPYDDPTIGYDWTAGPKIS
;
A
#
# COMPACT_ATOMS: atom_id res chain seq x y z
N MET A 1 -12.89 -2.00 -13.64
CA MET A 1 -12.08 -3.07 -13.02
C MET A 1 -10.67 -2.55 -12.73
N SER A 2 -10.16 -2.91 -11.58
CA SER A 2 -8.77 -2.62 -11.21
C SER A 2 -7.82 -3.52 -11.99
N ALA A 3 -6.71 -2.98 -12.47
CA ALA A 3 -5.66 -3.73 -13.13
C ALA A 3 -4.67 -4.29 -12.10
N ASN A 4 -3.88 -5.27 -12.50
CA ASN A 4 -2.71 -5.71 -11.73
C ASN A 4 -1.47 -5.02 -12.34
N ILE A 5 -0.84 -4.16 -11.55
CA ILE A 5 0.36 -3.45 -11.97
C ILE A 5 1.56 -4.40 -11.94
N ASP A 6 2.38 -4.33 -12.99
CA ASP A 6 3.60 -5.13 -13.09
C ASP A 6 4.57 -4.85 -11.93
N ASP A 7 5.22 -5.87 -11.41
CA ASP A 7 6.13 -5.84 -10.25
C ASP A 7 5.48 -5.49 -8.89
N VAL A 8 4.19 -5.19 -8.84
CA VAL A 8 3.45 -5.13 -7.57
C VAL A 8 3.20 -6.57 -7.12
N GLU A 9 3.63 -6.89 -5.91
CA GLU A 9 3.49 -8.24 -5.35
C GLU A 9 2.63 -8.22 -4.09
N ILE A 10 1.88 -9.29 -3.88
CA ILE A 10 1.03 -9.48 -2.72
C ILE A 10 1.40 -10.80 -2.05
N LYS A 11 1.81 -10.72 -0.78
CA LYS A 11 1.96 -11.90 0.08
C LYS A 11 0.67 -12.08 0.88
N ARG A 12 -0.01 -13.22 0.70
CA ARG A 12 -1.14 -13.59 1.52
C ARG A 12 -0.65 -14.19 2.82
N LEU A 13 -1.19 -13.71 3.94
CA LEU A 13 -0.74 -14.09 5.27
C LEU A 13 -1.59 -15.22 5.83
N VAL A 14 -0.93 -16.12 6.58
CA VAL A 14 -1.60 -17.18 7.32
C VAL A 14 -1.92 -16.68 8.72
N THR A 15 -3.18 -16.81 9.12
CA THR A 15 -3.66 -16.41 10.44
C THR A 15 -3.98 -17.65 11.25
N HIS A 16 -3.35 -17.77 12.42
CA HIS A 16 -3.60 -18.84 13.40
C HIS A 16 -4.46 -18.29 14.52
N THR A 17 -5.71 -18.69 14.57
CA THR A 17 -6.70 -18.20 15.54
C THR A 17 -7.07 -19.25 16.58
N ASP A 18 -7.25 -18.82 17.84
CA ASP A 18 -7.85 -19.61 18.93
C ASP A 18 -8.59 -18.66 19.91
N GLU A 19 -8.99 -19.16 21.08
CA GLU A 19 -9.71 -18.34 22.08
C GLU A 19 -8.89 -17.17 22.63
N ARG A 20 -7.57 -17.15 22.41
CA ARG A 20 -6.68 -16.05 22.86
C ARG A 20 -6.58 -14.91 21.85
N GLY A 21 -7.06 -15.11 20.60
CA GLY A 21 -6.95 -14.16 19.52
C GLY A 21 -6.28 -14.77 18.28
N PHE A 22 -5.33 -14.10 17.68
CA PHE A 22 -4.61 -14.65 16.53
C PHE A 22 -3.11 -14.38 16.60
N PHE A 23 -2.37 -15.23 15.90
CA PHE A 23 -0.96 -15.03 15.58
C PHE A 23 -0.78 -15.04 14.06
N ARG A 24 0.09 -14.18 13.57
CA ARG A 24 0.36 -14.05 12.14
C ARG A 24 1.80 -13.59 11.93
N GLU A 25 2.55 -14.32 11.11
CA GLU A 25 3.86 -13.83 10.65
C GLU A 25 3.63 -12.90 9.47
N VAL A 26 4.15 -11.68 9.55
CA VAL A 26 3.90 -10.66 8.53
C VAL A 26 4.94 -10.73 7.43
N ILE A 27 6.24 -10.64 7.77
CA ILE A 27 7.32 -10.70 6.80
C ILE A 27 8.57 -11.29 7.44
N ARG A 28 9.29 -12.12 6.67
CA ARG A 28 10.58 -12.70 7.08
C ARG A 28 11.66 -12.22 6.14
N VAL A 29 12.89 -12.16 6.63
CA VAL A 29 14.05 -11.81 5.80
C VAL A 29 14.23 -12.76 4.61
N ALA A 30 13.79 -14.01 4.76
CA ALA A 30 13.90 -15.05 3.72
C ALA A 30 12.69 -15.12 2.77
N ASP A 31 11.67 -14.28 2.95
CA ASP A 31 10.51 -14.26 2.05
C ASP A 31 10.91 -13.78 0.65
N ASP A 32 10.39 -14.44 -0.39
CA ASP A 32 10.65 -14.07 -1.79
C ASP A 32 10.21 -12.64 -2.12
N ILE A 33 9.21 -12.13 -1.40
CA ILE A 33 8.73 -10.74 -1.56
C ILE A 33 9.71 -9.70 -1.00
N PHE A 34 10.73 -10.12 -0.23
CA PHE A 34 11.63 -9.24 0.51
C PHE A 34 13.10 -9.33 0.09
N PRO A 35 13.45 -9.35 -1.22
CA PRO A 35 14.84 -9.49 -1.64
C PRO A 35 15.67 -8.21 -1.44
N GLU A 36 15.06 -7.03 -1.45
CA GLU A 36 15.75 -5.75 -1.32
C GLU A 36 16.22 -5.47 0.11
N GLY A 37 15.57 -6.10 1.09
CA GLY A 37 15.96 -6.01 2.49
C GLY A 37 15.46 -4.76 3.21
N PHE A 38 15.85 -4.66 4.47
CA PHE A 38 15.36 -3.69 5.45
C PHE A 38 16.20 -2.42 5.46
N GLY A 39 15.56 -1.29 5.22
CA GLY A 39 16.13 0.04 5.45
C GLY A 39 15.53 0.73 6.67
N GLN A 40 14.21 0.79 6.74
CA GLN A 40 13.48 1.50 7.79
C GLN A 40 12.12 0.84 8.03
N TRP A 41 11.67 0.84 9.28
CA TRP A 41 10.33 0.41 9.66
C TRP A 41 9.58 1.57 10.28
N SER A 42 8.36 1.82 9.80
CA SER A 42 7.56 2.96 10.19
C SER A 42 6.14 2.56 10.55
N HIS A 43 5.52 3.34 11.42
CA HIS A 43 4.14 3.17 11.86
C HIS A 43 3.38 4.49 11.64
N SER A 44 2.30 4.46 10.88
CA SER A 44 1.39 5.58 10.68
C SER A 44 0.01 5.24 11.21
N ARG A 45 -0.51 6.07 12.11
CA ARG A 45 -1.90 6.02 12.56
C ARG A 45 -2.66 7.15 11.86
N MET A 46 -3.83 6.83 11.31
CA MET A 46 -4.65 7.79 10.58
C MET A 46 -6.11 7.65 11.01
N TYR A 47 -6.81 8.79 11.05
CA TYR A 47 -8.22 8.85 11.46
C TYR A 47 -9.16 8.65 10.28
N HIS A 48 -10.44 8.38 10.58
CA HIS A 48 -11.48 8.16 9.58
C HIS A 48 -11.49 9.25 8.50
N GLY A 49 -11.59 8.83 7.25
CA GLY A 49 -11.70 9.72 6.09
C GLY A 49 -10.39 10.36 5.64
N VAL A 50 -9.32 10.22 6.41
CA VAL A 50 -8.00 10.72 5.99
C VAL A 50 -7.58 9.99 4.73
N ALA A 51 -7.18 10.75 3.72
CA ALA A 51 -6.57 10.25 2.50
C ALA A 51 -5.20 10.90 2.32
N LYS A 52 -4.23 10.09 1.92
CA LYS A 52 -2.86 10.54 1.58
C LYS A 52 -2.53 10.01 0.20
N ALA A 53 -2.31 10.89 -0.76
CA ALA A 53 -1.99 10.56 -2.15
C ALA A 53 -1.37 11.78 -2.84
N TRP A 54 -0.57 11.57 -3.81
CA TRP A 54 0.14 10.38 -4.25
C TRP A 54 1.60 10.54 -3.85
N HIS A 55 2.21 9.47 -3.40
CA HIS A 55 3.65 9.42 -3.18
C HIS A 55 4.27 8.47 -4.19
N VAL A 56 5.48 8.79 -4.65
CA VAL A 56 6.22 7.93 -5.57
C VAL A 56 7.70 8.02 -5.26
N HIS A 57 8.39 6.88 -5.29
CA HIS A 57 9.83 6.80 -5.08
C HIS A 57 10.51 6.25 -6.33
N GLN A 58 11.71 6.72 -6.64
CA GLN A 58 12.47 6.24 -7.79
C GLN A 58 13.42 5.10 -7.43
N ARG A 59 13.80 4.98 -6.16
CA ARG A 59 14.75 3.95 -5.69
C ARG A 59 14.16 3.05 -4.62
N GLN A 60 13.30 3.58 -3.76
CA GLN A 60 12.76 2.89 -2.59
C GLN A 60 11.64 1.93 -2.97
N THR A 61 11.69 0.72 -2.42
CA THR A 61 10.59 -0.23 -2.38
C THR A 61 9.90 -0.14 -1.02
N ASP A 62 8.58 -0.21 -1.01
CA ASP A 62 7.77 -0.24 0.21
C ASP A 62 7.08 -1.59 0.37
N TRP A 63 6.95 -2.06 1.62
CA TRP A 63 6.10 -3.19 2.01
C TRP A 63 5.10 -2.71 3.05
N TRP A 64 3.83 -2.75 2.70
CA TRP A 64 2.74 -2.23 3.52
C TRP A 64 1.95 -3.34 4.18
N TYR A 65 1.63 -3.16 5.47
CA TYR A 65 0.75 -4.03 6.25
C TYR A 65 -0.19 -3.17 7.10
N VAL A 66 -1.50 -3.38 6.96
CA VAL A 66 -2.51 -2.70 7.80
C VAL A 66 -2.81 -3.60 8.98
N GLY A 67 -2.27 -3.26 10.15
CA GLY A 67 -2.36 -4.09 11.36
C GLY A 67 -3.65 -3.90 12.14
N ALA A 68 -4.32 -2.76 12.01
CA ALA A 68 -5.60 -2.45 12.63
C ALA A 68 -6.38 -1.47 11.77
N GLY A 69 -7.71 -1.56 11.80
CA GLY A 69 -8.59 -0.79 10.96
C GLY A 69 -8.59 -1.26 9.50
N ALA A 70 -9.14 -0.46 8.61
CA ALA A 70 -9.29 -0.79 7.20
C ALA A 70 -8.98 0.42 6.30
N MET A 71 -8.34 0.15 5.19
CA MET A 71 -7.96 1.15 4.20
C MET A 71 -8.31 0.71 2.79
N LYS A 72 -8.70 1.68 1.98
CA LYS A 72 -8.64 1.58 0.53
C LYS A 72 -7.26 2.06 0.09
N VAL A 73 -6.59 1.28 -0.73
CA VAL A 73 -5.27 1.60 -1.30
C VAL A 73 -5.41 1.66 -2.81
N ALA A 74 -4.81 2.66 -3.42
CA ALA A 74 -4.72 2.75 -4.87
C ALA A 74 -3.27 2.97 -5.29
N LEU A 75 -2.90 2.30 -6.37
CA LEU A 75 -1.59 2.36 -7.00
C LEU A 75 -1.75 2.84 -8.43
N TYR A 76 -0.77 3.61 -8.91
CA TYR A 76 -0.73 4.08 -10.30
C TYR A 76 0.68 3.89 -10.86
N ASP A 77 0.77 3.22 -12.00
CA ASP A 77 2.06 2.93 -12.62
C ASP A 77 2.54 4.14 -13.43
N THR A 78 3.59 4.81 -12.92
CA THR A 78 4.19 5.97 -13.59
C THR A 78 5.35 5.61 -14.50
N ARG A 79 5.74 4.34 -14.58
CA ARG A 79 6.94 3.89 -15.31
C ARG A 79 6.64 3.81 -16.82
N PRO A 80 7.29 4.67 -17.65
CA PRO A 80 6.98 4.75 -19.09
C PRO A 80 7.22 3.45 -19.86
N ASP A 81 8.20 2.65 -19.41
CA ASP A 81 8.59 1.39 -20.08
C ASP A 81 7.87 0.17 -19.52
N SER A 82 7.00 0.36 -18.53
CA SER A 82 6.24 -0.74 -17.94
C SER A 82 5.09 -1.19 -18.85
N PRO A 83 4.82 -2.50 -18.96
CA PRO A 83 3.66 -2.99 -19.70
C PRO A 83 2.33 -2.53 -19.10
N THR A 84 2.32 -2.07 -17.86
CA THR A 84 1.12 -1.55 -17.17
C THR A 84 1.15 -0.03 -16.95
N TYR A 85 2.01 0.70 -17.67
CA TYR A 85 2.08 2.15 -17.58
C TYR A 85 0.68 2.79 -17.67
N GLY A 86 0.40 3.72 -16.75
CA GLY A 86 -0.86 4.44 -16.70
C GLY A 86 -2.04 3.67 -16.12
N GLN A 87 -1.85 2.44 -15.68
CA GLN A 87 -2.91 1.66 -15.06
C GLN A 87 -3.03 1.92 -13.56
N ILE A 88 -4.25 1.74 -13.05
CA ILE A 88 -4.59 1.86 -11.63
C ILE A 88 -4.91 0.47 -11.08
N GLN A 89 -4.37 0.17 -9.90
CA GLN A 89 -4.72 -1.00 -9.11
C GLN A 89 -5.30 -0.54 -7.77
N GLU A 90 -6.50 -1.00 -7.46
CA GLU A 90 -7.19 -0.69 -6.21
C GLU A 90 -7.24 -1.95 -5.33
N LEU A 91 -6.97 -1.77 -4.04
CA LEU A 91 -6.94 -2.83 -3.04
C LEU A 91 -7.64 -2.37 -1.77
N PHE A 92 -8.16 -3.33 -1.02
CA PHE A 92 -8.67 -3.11 0.33
C PHE A 92 -7.81 -3.90 1.31
N MET A 93 -7.31 -3.24 2.35
CA MET A 93 -6.38 -3.83 3.31
C MET A 93 -6.88 -3.61 4.74
N GLY A 94 -6.59 -4.55 5.61
CA GLY A 94 -6.86 -4.45 7.04
C GLY A 94 -7.96 -5.40 7.51
N GLU A 95 -8.60 -5.04 8.63
CA GLU A 95 -9.68 -5.82 9.22
C GLU A 95 -10.84 -6.00 8.24
N ASP A 96 -11.47 -7.15 8.27
CA ASP A 96 -12.54 -7.59 7.37
C ASP A 96 -12.10 -7.82 5.92
N HIS A 97 -10.81 -7.74 5.63
CA HIS A 97 -10.22 -8.03 4.34
C HIS A 97 -9.18 -9.15 4.45
N GLU A 98 -8.78 -9.71 3.30
CA GLU A 98 -7.71 -10.70 3.27
C GLU A 98 -6.43 -10.09 3.87
N PRO A 99 -5.80 -10.74 4.86
CA PRO A 99 -4.55 -10.22 5.43
C PRO A 99 -3.40 -10.40 4.44
N ILE A 100 -2.79 -9.30 4.06
CA ILE A 100 -1.72 -9.26 3.05
C ILE A 100 -0.59 -8.34 3.45
N VAL A 101 0.58 -8.59 2.87
CA VAL A 101 1.64 -7.59 2.70
C VAL A 101 1.66 -7.18 1.23
N LEU A 102 1.60 -5.88 0.99
CA LEU A 102 1.65 -5.29 -0.34
C LEU A 102 3.06 -4.74 -0.59
N LYS A 103 3.72 -5.24 -1.63
CA LYS A 103 5.00 -4.72 -2.10
C LYS A 103 4.75 -3.71 -3.22
N ILE A 104 5.29 -2.51 -3.04
CA ILE A 104 5.18 -1.41 -4.00
C ILE A 104 6.59 -1.12 -4.54
N PRO A 105 6.85 -1.40 -5.83
CA PRO A 105 8.16 -1.16 -6.41
C PRO A 105 8.40 0.33 -6.69
N PRO A 106 9.66 0.74 -6.90
CA PRO A 106 9.95 2.08 -7.37
C PRO A 106 9.18 2.43 -8.64
N GLY A 107 8.78 3.70 -8.77
CA GLY A 107 8.04 4.20 -9.92
C GLY A 107 6.54 3.90 -9.92
N VAL A 108 6.04 3.23 -8.89
CA VAL A 108 4.59 3.04 -8.70
C VAL A 108 4.11 4.03 -7.64
N ALA A 109 3.30 4.99 -8.07
CA ALA A 109 2.67 5.95 -7.18
C ALA A 109 1.60 5.25 -6.32
N HIS A 110 1.49 5.67 -5.06
CA HIS A 110 0.60 5.02 -4.11
C HIS A 110 -0.10 6.04 -3.22
N GLY A 111 -1.29 5.66 -2.79
CA GLY A 111 -2.09 6.41 -1.84
C GLY A 111 -3.03 5.51 -1.06
N CYS A 112 -3.60 6.05 -0.01
CA CYS A 112 -4.55 5.33 0.84
C CYS A 112 -5.64 6.25 1.38
N LYS A 113 -6.77 5.65 1.74
CA LYS A 113 -7.88 6.31 2.43
C LYS A 113 -8.41 5.43 3.54
N VAL A 114 -8.54 5.99 4.74
CA VAL A 114 -9.04 5.26 5.92
C VAL A 114 -10.56 5.11 5.83
N LEU A 115 -11.04 3.88 5.99
CA LEU A 115 -12.45 3.51 5.92
C LEU A 115 -13.08 3.28 7.30
N SER A 116 -12.28 2.83 8.27
CA SER A 116 -12.68 2.59 9.66
C SER A 116 -12.56 3.86 10.51
N ALA A 117 -12.84 3.78 11.80
CA ALA A 117 -12.68 4.92 12.73
C ALA A 117 -11.23 5.42 12.75
N GLU A 118 -10.28 4.49 12.74
CA GLU A 118 -8.85 4.74 12.55
C GLU A 118 -8.22 3.54 11.88
N ALA A 119 -7.04 3.71 11.32
CA ALA A 119 -6.25 2.62 10.79
C ALA A 119 -4.77 2.80 11.11
N HIS A 120 -4.07 1.68 11.23
CA HIS A 120 -2.64 1.63 11.51
C HIS A 120 -1.93 0.96 10.33
N LEU A 121 -1.14 1.74 9.63
CA LEU A 121 -0.28 1.27 8.56
C LEU A 121 1.13 1.07 9.11
N PHE A 122 1.61 -0.17 9.04
CA PHE A 122 2.99 -0.52 9.31
C PHE A 122 3.68 -0.77 7.97
N TYR A 123 4.84 -0.16 7.76
CA TYR A 123 5.54 -0.38 6.50
C TYR A 123 7.05 -0.41 6.69
N ILE A 124 7.66 -1.29 5.91
CA ILE A 124 9.11 -1.37 5.77
C ILE A 124 9.47 -0.70 4.45
N THR A 125 10.60 -0.01 4.42
CA THR A 125 11.18 0.55 3.21
C THR A 125 12.58 -0.01 2.99
N SER A 126 12.97 -0.20 1.73
CA SER A 126 14.28 -0.72 1.38
C SER A 126 15.43 0.23 1.70
N HIS A 127 15.11 1.51 1.86
CA HIS A 127 16.05 2.59 2.19
C HIS A 127 15.57 3.37 3.41
N THR A 128 16.48 4.06 4.08
CA THR A 128 16.10 5.08 5.06
C THR A 128 15.49 6.28 4.37
N TYR A 129 14.71 7.08 5.10
CA TYR A 129 14.05 8.26 4.56
C TYR A 129 15.06 9.15 3.81
N ASP A 130 14.74 9.47 2.58
CA ASP A 130 15.53 10.33 1.71
C ASP A 130 14.58 11.36 1.05
N PRO A 131 14.67 12.65 1.44
CA PRO A 131 13.80 13.68 0.87
C PRO A 131 14.00 13.86 -0.65
N ASP A 132 15.16 13.48 -1.18
CA ASP A 132 15.44 13.58 -2.63
C ASP A 132 14.76 12.43 -3.41
N ASP A 133 14.36 11.36 -2.74
CA ASP A 133 13.61 10.23 -3.33
C ASP A 133 12.11 10.27 -2.95
N GLU A 134 11.63 11.31 -2.30
CA GLU A 134 10.21 11.48 -1.98
C GLU A 134 9.52 12.32 -3.05
N GLY A 135 8.97 11.67 -4.09
CA GLY A 135 8.16 12.32 -5.11
C GLY A 135 6.70 12.44 -4.67
N ARG A 136 6.03 13.49 -5.13
CA ARG A 136 4.61 13.72 -4.88
C ARG A 136 3.90 14.11 -6.16
N ILE A 137 2.66 13.58 -6.33
CA ILE A 137 1.75 13.97 -7.40
C ILE A 137 0.46 14.46 -6.70
N PRO A 138 -0.18 15.54 -7.17
CA PRO A 138 -1.43 16.00 -6.59
C PRO A 138 -2.49 14.89 -6.55
N TYR A 139 -3.25 14.81 -5.47
CA TYR A 139 -4.27 13.76 -5.30
C TYR A 139 -5.36 13.81 -6.38
N ASP A 140 -5.60 14.97 -6.94
CA ASP A 140 -6.61 15.26 -7.97
C ASP A 140 -6.00 15.42 -9.37
N ASP A 141 -4.78 14.92 -9.58
CA ASP A 141 -4.13 14.99 -10.88
C ASP A 141 -5.02 14.37 -11.96
N PRO A 142 -5.39 15.13 -13.00
CA PRO A 142 -6.34 14.66 -14.01
C PRO A 142 -5.80 13.53 -14.90
N THR A 143 -4.48 13.40 -14.99
CA THR A 143 -3.86 12.30 -15.75
C THR A 143 -4.13 10.96 -15.06
N ILE A 144 -4.08 10.93 -13.72
CA ILE A 144 -4.42 9.73 -12.95
C ILE A 144 -5.94 9.55 -12.90
N GLY A 145 -6.68 10.64 -12.63
CA GLY A 145 -8.14 10.64 -12.65
C GLY A 145 -8.79 9.76 -11.57
N TYR A 146 -8.10 9.51 -10.46
CA TYR A 146 -8.63 8.71 -9.36
C TYR A 146 -9.36 9.58 -8.34
N ASP A 147 -10.60 9.23 -7.99
CA ASP A 147 -11.42 10.01 -7.07
C ASP A 147 -11.26 9.53 -5.61
N TRP A 148 -10.40 10.21 -4.86
CA TRP A 148 -10.20 9.96 -3.43
C TRP A 148 -11.37 10.43 -2.56
N THR A 149 -12.29 11.24 -3.10
CA THR A 149 -13.44 11.77 -2.37
C THR A 149 -14.66 10.85 -2.44
N ALA A 150 -14.66 9.87 -3.35
CA ALA A 150 -15.76 8.93 -3.50
C ALA A 150 -16.04 8.20 -2.20
N GLY A 151 -17.30 8.18 -1.81
CA GLY A 151 -17.80 7.43 -0.67
C GLY A 151 -18.01 5.95 -1.00
N PRO A 152 -18.59 5.18 -0.04
CA PRO A 152 -18.96 3.79 -0.29
C PRO A 152 -19.91 3.68 -1.47
N LYS A 153 -19.82 2.56 -2.21
CA LYS A 153 -20.74 2.28 -3.30
C LYS A 153 -22.18 2.15 -2.79
N ILE A 154 -23.09 2.70 -3.54
CA ILE A 154 -24.54 2.55 -3.30
C ILE A 154 -25.02 1.45 -4.22
N SER A 155 -25.67 0.45 -3.65
CA SER A 155 -26.25 -0.66 -4.40
C SER A 155 -27.76 -0.71 -4.26
#